data_64f5500ffc10721c69db7ad74d318a3d
#
_entry.id   64f5500ffc10721c69db7ad74d318a3d
#
_cell.length_a   1.000
_cell.length_b   1.000
_cell.length_c   1.000
_cell.angle_alpha   90.00
_cell.angle_beta   90.00
_cell.angle_gamma   90.00
#
_symmetry.space_group_name_H-M   'P 1'
#
loop_
_entity.id
_entity.type
_entity.pdbx_description
1 polymer ?
#
loop_
_entity_poly.entity_id
_entity_poly.type
_entity_poly.pdbx_seq_one_letter_code
_entity_poly.pdbx_strand_id
1 'polypeptide(L)'
;YFQQLRNKVRIPITTGNAFTVAMVLAGVRKACDLMGKNLKKSKVVIIGGTGDIGSACARSLAFEAKDIVLTGRTRTTLEMAQGLLASLKGAKIHITTENNDAVREADIIVAAASAAQPVVDTNMIKPGTIVCDVGYPKNISHTSKHRSDIFVFSGGLSTVPTPFDMGFDLGLPNPNIIYGCFAESIILCMEERYENFSEGKGKLTPEKVEWIAQAGKKHGFELAPFYWGNELIDEERISTLLSKAVVY
;
A
#
# COMPACT_ATOMS: atom_id res chain seq x y z
N TYR A 1 19.88 2.44 -0.11
CA TYR A 1 20.31 1.03 -0.01
C TYR A 1 20.47 0.39 -1.39
N PHE A 2 19.44 0.35 -2.24
CA PHE A 2 19.50 -0.32 -3.57
C PHE A 2 20.69 0.17 -4.41
N GLN A 3 20.85 1.47 -4.60
CA GLN A 3 21.94 2.05 -5.38
C GLN A 3 23.33 1.74 -4.80
N GLN A 4 23.45 1.61 -3.47
CA GLN A 4 24.70 1.26 -2.79
C GLN A 4 25.06 -0.22 -3.00
N LEU A 5 24.07 -1.11 -3.08
CA LEU A 5 24.28 -2.53 -3.29
C LEU A 5 24.50 -2.87 -4.77
N ARG A 6 23.82 -2.19 -5.69
CA ARG A 6 23.85 -2.47 -7.12
C ARG A 6 25.27 -2.61 -7.69
N ASN A 7 26.20 -1.77 -7.25
CA ASN A 7 27.58 -1.77 -7.71
C ASN A 7 28.47 -2.77 -6.96
N LYS A 8 27.95 -3.44 -5.91
CA LYS A 8 28.70 -4.35 -5.06
C LYS A 8 28.36 -5.82 -5.30
N VAL A 9 27.26 -6.10 -5.97
CA VAL A 9 26.81 -7.46 -6.25
C VAL A 9 26.78 -7.74 -7.75
N ARG A 10 27.02 -9.01 -8.13
CA ARG A 10 27.00 -9.47 -9.52
C ARG A 10 25.70 -10.13 -9.94
N ILE A 11 24.78 -10.30 -8.98
CA ILE A 11 23.46 -10.88 -9.22
C ILE A 11 22.43 -9.75 -9.40
N PRO A 12 21.36 -9.97 -10.15
CA PRO A 12 20.21 -9.07 -10.17
C PRO A 12 19.62 -8.87 -8.78
N ILE A 13 19.17 -7.67 -8.49
CA ILE A 13 18.55 -7.31 -7.22
C ILE A 13 17.22 -6.59 -7.45
N THR A 14 16.31 -6.75 -6.52
CA THR A 14 15.04 -6.01 -6.49
C THR A 14 14.74 -5.48 -5.10
N THR A 15 13.97 -4.39 -5.01
CA THR A 15 13.44 -3.88 -3.73
C THR A 15 12.14 -4.59 -3.33
N GLY A 16 11.52 -5.35 -4.23
CA GLY A 16 10.24 -5.99 -4.02
C GLY A 16 9.03 -5.04 -4.03
N ASN A 17 9.25 -3.78 -4.38
CA ASN A 17 8.22 -2.76 -4.24
C ASN A 17 7.10 -2.86 -5.29
N ALA A 18 7.35 -3.45 -6.47
CA ALA A 18 6.32 -3.55 -7.51
C ALA A 18 5.19 -4.52 -7.11
N PHE A 19 5.55 -5.70 -6.59
CA PHE A 19 4.54 -6.65 -6.12
C PHE A 19 3.87 -6.17 -4.82
N THR A 20 4.63 -5.49 -3.94
CA THR A 20 4.05 -4.82 -2.78
C THR A 20 2.97 -3.82 -3.20
N VAL A 21 3.24 -2.97 -4.19
CA VAL A 21 2.25 -2.01 -4.75
C VAL A 21 1.05 -2.75 -5.34
N ALA A 22 1.27 -3.84 -6.08
CA ALA A 22 0.19 -4.66 -6.64
C ALA A 22 -0.77 -5.15 -5.53
N MET A 23 -0.24 -5.67 -4.42
CA MET A 23 -1.04 -6.13 -3.29
C MET A 23 -1.73 -4.97 -2.54
N VAL A 24 -1.09 -3.82 -2.42
CA VAL A 24 -1.71 -2.61 -1.87
C VAL A 24 -2.93 -2.18 -2.70
N LEU A 25 -2.78 -2.08 -4.02
CA LEU A 25 -3.86 -1.69 -4.92
C LEU A 25 -5.01 -2.70 -4.90
N ALA A 26 -4.68 -4.01 -4.94
CA ALA A 26 -5.66 -5.08 -4.82
C ALA A 26 -6.42 -5.00 -3.48
N GLY A 27 -5.71 -4.77 -2.37
CA GLY A 27 -6.29 -4.62 -1.04
C GLY A 27 -7.22 -3.41 -0.94
N VAL A 28 -6.79 -2.25 -1.46
CA VAL A 28 -7.61 -1.03 -1.48
C VAL A 28 -8.89 -1.24 -2.29
N ARG A 29 -8.80 -1.83 -3.50
CA ARG A 29 -9.98 -2.11 -4.34
C ARG A 29 -10.94 -3.08 -3.64
N LYS A 30 -10.43 -4.21 -3.10
CA LYS A 30 -11.23 -5.17 -2.33
C LYS A 30 -11.89 -4.54 -1.11
N ALA A 31 -11.17 -3.68 -0.38
CA ALA A 31 -11.73 -2.97 0.76
C ALA A 31 -12.83 -1.97 0.34
N CYS A 32 -12.66 -1.29 -0.80
CA CYS A 32 -13.70 -0.42 -1.37
C CYS A 32 -14.96 -1.21 -1.72
N ASP A 33 -14.82 -2.37 -2.37
CA ASP A 33 -15.94 -3.23 -2.73
C ASP A 33 -16.69 -3.70 -1.47
N LEU A 34 -15.97 -4.17 -0.46
CA LEU A 34 -16.55 -4.61 0.81
C LEU A 34 -17.27 -3.48 1.56
N MET A 35 -16.70 -2.26 1.55
CA MET A 35 -17.26 -1.10 2.24
C MET A 35 -18.24 -0.28 1.37
N GLY A 36 -18.61 -0.76 0.17
CA GLY A 36 -19.51 -0.07 -0.74
C GLY A 36 -18.99 1.31 -1.22
N LYS A 37 -17.66 1.51 -1.22
CA LYS A 37 -17.05 2.77 -1.63
C LYS A 37 -16.69 2.78 -3.11
N ASN A 38 -16.96 3.88 -3.77
CA ASN A 38 -16.59 4.10 -5.17
C ASN A 38 -15.33 4.97 -5.25
N LEU A 39 -14.22 4.39 -5.72
CA LEU A 39 -12.95 5.09 -5.92
C LEU A 39 -13.12 6.37 -6.74
N LYS A 40 -13.91 6.35 -7.81
CA LYS A 40 -14.17 7.52 -8.68
C LYS A 40 -14.86 8.69 -7.97
N LYS A 41 -15.41 8.46 -6.78
CA LYS A 41 -16.03 9.49 -5.94
C LYS A 41 -15.19 9.79 -4.70
N SER A 42 -14.10 9.06 -4.46
CA SER A 42 -13.32 9.09 -3.23
C SER A 42 -12.14 10.03 -3.30
N LYS A 43 -11.83 10.66 -2.17
CA LYS A 43 -10.57 11.36 -1.88
C LYS A 43 -9.59 10.36 -1.28
N VAL A 44 -8.49 10.12 -1.98
CA VAL A 44 -7.41 9.23 -1.55
C VAL A 44 -6.25 10.06 -1.00
N VAL A 45 -5.84 9.78 0.23
CA VAL A 45 -4.65 10.39 0.84
C VAL A 45 -3.52 9.37 0.81
N ILE A 46 -2.35 9.77 0.32
CA ILE A 46 -1.15 8.93 0.27
C ILE A 46 -0.09 9.53 1.16
N ILE A 47 0.08 8.95 2.34
CA ILE A 47 1.12 9.31 3.30
C ILE A 47 2.46 8.80 2.78
N GLY A 48 3.44 9.67 2.65
CA GLY A 48 4.71 9.33 2.01
C GLY A 48 4.61 9.22 0.48
N GLY A 49 3.75 10.04 -0.14
CA GLY A 49 3.46 10.02 -1.57
C GLY A 49 4.65 10.31 -2.50
N THR A 50 5.78 10.76 -1.96
CA THR A 50 7.04 10.95 -2.71
C THR A 50 8.01 9.75 -2.59
N GLY A 51 7.66 8.72 -1.79
CA GLY A 51 8.41 7.47 -1.68
C GLY A 51 8.15 6.52 -2.87
N ASP A 52 8.89 5.41 -2.94
CA ASP A 52 8.77 4.45 -4.05
C ASP A 52 7.36 3.86 -4.13
N ILE A 53 6.87 3.29 -3.02
CA ILE A 53 5.54 2.68 -2.95
C ILE A 53 4.45 3.75 -3.10
N GLY A 54 4.53 4.83 -2.32
CA GLY A 54 3.51 5.88 -2.34
C GLY A 54 3.35 6.53 -3.71
N SER A 55 4.45 6.84 -4.39
CA SER A 55 4.39 7.43 -5.73
C SER A 55 3.87 6.46 -6.80
N ALA A 56 4.14 5.15 -6.66
CA ALA A 56 3.60 4.15 -7.57
C ALA A 56 2.10 3.93 -7.34
N CYS A 57 1.65 3.88 -6.07
CA CYS A 57 0.22 3.85 -5.74
C CYS A 57 -0.49 5.10 -6.30
N ALA A 58 0.11 6.29 -6.15
CA ALA A 58 -0.45 7.53 -6.67
C ALA A 58 -0.65 7.48 -8.19
N ARG A 59 0.35 6.99 -8.95
CA ARG A 59 0.24 6.86 -10.40
C ARG A 59 -0.87 5.93 -10.83
N SER A 60 -1.02 4.78 -10.17
CA SER A 60 -2.07 3.83 -10.51
C SER A 60 -3.46 4.37 -10.12
N LEU A 61 -3.61 4.91 -8.91
CA LEU A 61 -4.89 5.43 -8.42
C LEU A 61 -5.32 6.75 -9.09
N ALA A 62 -4.42 7.46 -9.78
CA ALA A 62 -4.74 8.69 -10.49
C ALA A 62 -5.83 8.50 -11.55
N PHE A 63 -5.96 7.30 -12.12
CA PHE A 63 -7.00 6.99 -13.11
C PHE A 63 -8.31 6.46 -12.48
N GLU A 64 -8.30 6.18 -11.17
CA GLU A 64 -9.41 5.53 -10.47
C GLU A 64 -10.06 6.45 -9.42
N ALA A 65 -9.30 7.36 -8.81
CA ALA A 65 -9.77 8.24 -7.75
C ALA A 65 -10.32 9.56 -8.29
N LYS A 66 -11.16 10.23 -7.49
CA LYS A 66 -11.61 11.61 -7.75
C LYS A 66 -10.51 12.62 -7.46
N ASP A 67 -9.98 12.57 -6.25
CA ASP A 67 -8.95 13.45 -5.75
C ASP A 67 -7.84 12.63 -5.09
N ILE A 68 -6.58 13.03 -5.28
CA ILE A 68 -5.43 12.45 -4.56
C ILE A 68 -4.73 13.56 -3.80
N VAL A 69 -4.49 13.34 -2.50
CA VAL A 69 -3.66 14.19 -1.66
C VAL A 69 -2.36 13.46 -1.36
N LEU A 70 -1.24 13.99 -1.82
CA LEU A 70 0.08 13.47 -1.47
C LEU A 70 0.58 14.18 -0.22
N THR A 71 1.08 13.41 0.74
CA THR A 71 1.83 13.99 1.84
C THR A 71 3.31 13.58 1.80
N GLY A 72 4.16 14.41 2.39
CA GLY A 72 5.60 14.17 2.46
C GLY A 72 6.31 15.27 3.25
N ARG A 73 7.57 15.03 3.58
CA ARG A 73 8.36 15.92 4.44
C ARG A 73 8.79 17.23 3.77
N THR A 74 8.96 17.23 2.46
CA THR A 74 9.57 18.33 1.72
C THR A 74 8.63 18.85 0.64
N ARG A 75 8.28 20.13 0.72
CA ARG A 75 7.35 20.79 -0.20
C ARG A 75 7.81 20.69 -1.65
N THR A 76 9.09 20.93 -1.92
CA THR A 76 9.66 20.88 -3.29
C THR A 76 9.49 19.49 -3.93
N THR A 77 9.74 18.41 -3.18
CA THR A 77 9.55 17.05 -3.73
C THR A 77 8.08 16.71 -3.98
N LEU A 78 7.18 17.26 -3.17
CA LEU A 78 5.74 17.13 -3.38
C LEU A 78 5.28 17.88 -4.65
N GLU A 79 5.77 19.09 -4.88
CA GLU A 79 5.47 19.88 -6.09
C GLU A 79 5.95 19.18 -7.37
N MET A 80 7.14 18.57 -7.34
CA MET A 80 7.63 17.75 -8.45
C MET A 80 6.73 16.54 -8.71
N ALA A 81 6.31 15.82 -7.65
CA ALA A 81 5.42 14.69 -7.75
C ALA A 81 4.03 15.10 -8.26
N GLN A 82 3.51 16.23 -7.80
CA GLN A 82 2.24 16.80 -8.25
C GLN A 82 2.28 17.11 -9.75
N GLY A 83 3.35 17.77 -10.24
CA GLY A 83 3.51 18.09 -11.66
C GLY A 83 3.52 16.84 -12.55
N LEU A 84 4.24 15.79 -12.12
CA LEU A 84 4.29 14.51 -12.84
C LEU A 84 2.92 13.83 -12.89
N LEU A 85 2.17 13.82 -11.77
CA LEU A 85 0.85 13.17 -11.72
C LEU A 85 -0.22 13.98 -12.45
N ALA A 86 -0.18 15.31 -12.38
CA ALA A 86 -1.12 16.19 -13.09
C ALA A 86 -1.06 15.99 -14.61
N SER A 87 0.12 15.64 -15.16
CA SER A 87 0.30 15.34 -16.58
C SER A 87 -0.47 14.10 -17.05
N LEU A 88 -0.89 13.22 -16.13
CA LEU A 88 -1.65 12.01 -16.46
C LEU A 88 -3.13 12.28 -16.77
N LYS A 89 -3.63 13.50 -16.53
CA LYS A 89 -5.02 13.90 -16.78
C LYS A 89 -6.08 13.02 -16.09
N GLY A 90 -5.75 12.50 -14.91
CA GLY A 90 -6.62 11.69 -14.07
C GLY A 90 -7.24 12.50 -12.91
N ALA A 91 -7.10 11.98 -11.69
CA ALA A 91 -7.56 12.62 -10.46
C ALA A 91 -6.98 14.04 -10.27
N LYS A 92 -7.68 14.91 -9.53
CA LYS A 92 -7.09 16.18 -9.06
C LYS A 92 -6.03 15.89 -8.00
N ILE A 93 -4.84 16.46 -8.17
CA ILE A 93 -3.70 16.20 -7.29
C ILE A 93 -3.47 17.37 -6.36
N HIS A 94 -3.54 17.12 -5.06
CA HIS A 94 -3.25 18.06 -3.99
C HIS A 94 -2.00 17.62 -3.23
N ILE A 95 -1.33 18.54 -2.57
CA ILE A 95 -0.13 18.27 -1.78
C ILE A 95 -0.17 19.00 -0.44
N THR A 96 0.35 18.37 0.60
CA THR A 96 0.56 18.99 1.91
C THR A 96 1.70 18.33 2.66
N THR A 97 2.33 19.04 3.60
CA THR A 97 3.29 18.47 4.55
C THR A 97 2.61 17.95 5.82
N GLU A 98 1.33 18.30 6.03
CA GLU A 98 0.58 18.02 7.27
C GLU A 98 -0.26 16.76 7.13
N ASN A 99 0.23 15.64 7.67
CA ASN A 99 -0.47 14.35 7.59
C ASN A 99 -1.83 14.39 8.27
N ASN A 100 -1.90 14.96 9.48
CA ASN A 100 -3.13 14.97 10.28
C ASN A 100 -4.25 15.78 9.63
N ASP A 101 -3.93 16.87 8.96
CA ASP A 101 -4.92 17.66 8.23
C ASP A 101 -5.40 16.94 6.97
N ALA A 102 -4.47 16.28 6.27
CA ALA A 102 -4.81 15.52 5.06
C ALA A 102 -5.83 14.40 5.33
N VAL A 103 -5.69 13.69 6.46
CA VAL A 103 -6.52 12.50 6.76
C VAL A 103 -7.94 12.84 7.24
N ARG A 104 -8.22 14.07 7.69
CA ARG A 104 -9.54 14.48 8.19
C ARG A 104 -10.66 14.24 7.18
N GLU A 105 -10.40 14.51 5.92
CA GLU A 105 -11.38 14.42 4.83
C GLU A 105 -11.14 13.20 3.91
N ALA A 106 -10.24 12.30 4.31
CA ALA A 106 -9.91 11.14 3.49
C ALA A 106 -11.04 10.10 3.49
N ASP A 107 -11.38 9.56 2.33
CA ASP A 107 -12.20 8.36 2.20
C ASP A 107 -11.33 7.11 2.25
N ILE A 108 -10.12 7.23 1.72
CA ILE A 108 -9.13 6.15 1.66
C ILE A 108 -7.76 6.74 2.01
N ILE A 109 -7.00 6.03 2.85
CA ILE A 109 -5.63 6.37 3.21
C ILE A 109 -4.73 5.21 2.81
N VAL A 110 -3.68 5.50 2.04
CA VAL A 110 -2.54 4.60 1.81
C VAL A 110 -1.36 5.15 2.59
N ALA A 111 -0.96 4.50 3.67
CA ALA A 111 0.14 4.93 4.52
C ALA A 111 1.42 4.16 4.14
N ALA A 112 2.36 4.86 3.47
CA ALA A 112 3.60 4.31 2.91
C ALA A 112 4.84 5.16 3.26
N ALA A 113 4.82 5.85 4.39
CA ALA A 113 5.98 6.62 4.84
C ALA A 113 7.03 5.73 5.51
N SER A 114 8.31 6.00 5.25
CA SER A 114 9.42 5.43 6.00
C SER A 114 9.63 6.24 7.28
N ALA A 115 9.00 5.81 8.37
CA ALA A 115 9.06 6.46 9.67
C ALA A 115 9.25 5.44 10.78
N ALA A 116 10.01 5.82 11.82
CA ALA A 116 10.26 4.95 12.98
C ALA A 116 9.09 4.92 13.99
N GLN A 117 8.17 5.88 13.87
CA GLN A 117 7.01 6.03 14.75
C GLN A 117 5.76 6.32 13.90
N PRO A 118 4.55 6.08 14.43
CA PRO A 118 3.33 6.50 13.77
C PRO A 118 3.35 7.98 13.38
N VAL A 119 2.87 8.30 12.20
CA VAL A 119 2.89 9.65 11.61
C VAL A 119 1.50 10.24 11.41
N VAL A 120 0.47 9.53 11.85
CA VAL A 120 -0.94 9.94 11.79
C VAL A 120 -1.58 9.73 13.16
N ASP A 121 -2.22 10.77 13.66
CA ASP A 121 -3.12 10.66 14.81
C ASP A 121 -4.44 10.02 14.33
N THR A 122 -4.73 8.84 14.84
CA THR A 122 -5.93 8.06 14.45
C THR A 122 -7.23 8.79 14.79
N ASN A 123 -7.22 9.69 15.79
CA ASN A 123 -8.40 10.48 16.16
C ASN A 123 -8.80 11.51 15.08
N MET A 124 -7.85 11.86 14.20
CA MET A 124 -8.10 12.76 13.08
C MET A 124 -8.77 12.09 11.88
N ILE A 125 -8.80 10.76 11.86
CA ILE A 125 -9.40 9.99 10.75
C ILE A 125 -10.91 9.96 10.94
N LYS A 126 -11.65 10.37 9.90
CA LYS A 126 -13.13 10.37 9.96
C LYS A 126 -13.70 8.95 9.95
N PRO A 127 -14.89 8.73 10.54
CA PRO A 127 -15.61 7.45 10.45
C PRO A 127 -15.80 7.00 9.00
N GLY A 128 -15.80 5.68 8.79
CA GLY A 128 -15.96 5.06 7.49
C GLY A 128 -14.73 5.10 6.59
N THR A 129 -13.60 5.67 7.03
CA THR A 129 -12.36 5.70 6.23
C THR A 129 -11.74 4.31 6.11
N ILE A 130 -11.27 3.96 4.90
CA ILE A 130 -10.44 2.78 4.65
C ILE A 130 -8.97 3.18 4.79
N VAL A 131 -8.20 2.43 5.57
CA VAL A 131 -6.77 2.68 5.83
C VAL A 131 -5.95 1.45 5.48
N CYS A 132 -5.12 1.54 4.46
CA CYS A 132 -4.13 0.55 4.06
C CYS A 132 -2.75 0.99 4.53
N ASP A 133 -2.20 0.37 5.57
CA ASP A 133 -0.88 0.71 6.10
C ASP A 133 0.18 -0.29 5.61
N VAL A 134 1.07 0.20 4.75
CA VAL A 134 2.20 -0.56 4.16
C VAL A 134 3.49 -0.36 4.94
N GLY A 135 3.53 0.62 5.83
CA GLY A 135 4.72 0.98 6.61
C GLY A 135 5.22 -0.16 7.49
N TYR A 136 6.54 -0.25 7.63
CA TYR A 136 7.20 -1.08 8.63
C TYR A 136 8.39 -0.30 9.20
N PRO A 137 8.31 0.15 10.47
CA PRO A 137 7.16 0.09 11.39
C PRO A 137 5.89 0.75 10.85
N LYS A 138 4.72 0.42 11.45
CA LYS A 138 3.41 0.94 11.02
C LYS A 138 3.32 2.46 11.15
N ASN A 139 2.72 3.09 10.15
CA ASN A 139 2.48 4.53 10.14
C ASN A 139 1.27 4.95 10.99
N ILE A 140 0.36 4.01 11.21
CA ILE A 140 -0.83 4.15 12.03
C ILE A 140 -0.61 3.42 13.36
N SER A 141 -0.97 4.01 14.47
CA SER A 141 -0.84 3.37 15.78
C SER A 141 -1.69 2.11 15.87
N HIS A 142 -1.15 1.05 16.51
CA HIS A 142 -1.90 -0.17 16.81
C HIS A 142 -3.13 0.07 17.70
N THR A 143 -3.18 1.19 18.42
CA THR A 143 -4.38 1.60 19.17
C THR A 143 -5.59 1.82 18.27
N SER A 144 -5.39 2.01 16.95
CA SER A 144 -6.47 2.07 15.96
C SER A 144 -7.36 0.82 15.93
N LYS A 145 -6.89 -0.32 16.44
CA LYS A 145 -7.71 -1.53 16.59
C LYS A 145 -8.97 -1.34 17.43
N HIS A 146 -8.96 -0.35 18.33
CA HIS A 146 -10.11 -0.01 19.16
C HIS A 146 -11.13 0.90 18.43
N ARG A 147 -10.77 1.44 17.26
CA ARG A 147 -11.65 2.21 16.38
C ARG A 147 -12.46 1.24 15.52
N SER A 148 -13.72 1.04 15.89
CA SER A 148 -14.65 0.18 15.16
C SER A 148 -15.44 0.92 14.07
N ASP A 149 -15.05 2.15 13.78
CA ASP A 149 -15.65 3.05 12.79
C ASP A 149 -14.71 3.34 11.59
N ILE A 150 -13.51 2.77 11.57
CA ILE A 150 -12.57 2.84 10.43
C ILE A 150 -12.07 1.44 10.05
N PHE A 151 -11.87 1.20 8.76
CA PHE A 151 -11.36 -0.08 8.28
C PHE A 151 -9.85 -0.03 8.07
N VAL A 152 -9.08 -0.44 9.07
CA VAL A 152 -7.60 -0.42 9.03
C VAL A 152 -7.06 -1.80 8.76
N PHE A 153 -6.15 -1.95 7.79
CA PHE A 153 -5.47 -3.21 7.48
C PHE A 153 -4.01 -3.02 7.05
N SER A 154 -3.22 -4.08 7.21
CA SER A 154 -1.83 -4.16 6.75
C SER A 154 -1.80 -4.37 5.23
N GLY A 155 -1.20 -3.42 4.51
CA GLY A 155 -1.03 -3.50 3.06
C GLY A 155 0.19 -4.30 2.64
N GLY A 156 0.21 -4.77 1.39
CA GLY A 156 1.38 -5.41 0.79
C GLY A 156 1.60 -6.86 1.21
N LEU A 157 0.59 -7.54 1.75
CA LEU A 157 0.63 -8.96 2.09
C LEU A 157 0.03 -9.82 0.98
N SER A 158 0.66 -10.97 0.73
CA SER A 158 0.22 -11.98 -0.22
C SER A 158 0.09 -13.34 0.45
N THR A 159 -0.82 -14.18 -0.02
CA THR A 159 -0.75 -15.62 0.23
C THR A 159 0.38 -16.24 -0.59
N VAL A 160 0.82 -17.43 -0.18
CA VAL A 160 1.75 -18.26 -0.94
C VAL A 160 1.08 -19.56 -1.38
N PRO A 161 1.44 -20.12 -2.54
CA PRO A 161 0.84 -21.37 -3.05
C PRO A 161 1.13 -22.57 -2.15
N THR A 162 2.26 -22.53 -1.42
CA THR A 162 2.68 -23.56 -0.48
C THR A 162 3.29 -22.87 0.73
N PRO A 163 3.04 -23.33 1.97
CA PRO A 163 3.66 -22.76 3.18
C PRO A 163 5.16 -22.65 3.01
N PHE A 164 5.70 -21.49 3.36
CA PHE A 164 7.08 -21.16 3.15
C PHE A 164 7.79 -20.84 4.46
N ASP A 165 8.85 -21.59 4.77
CA ASP A 165 9.71 -21.35 5.93
C ASP A 165 10.97 -20.60 5.51
N MET A 166 11.14 -19.37 6.00
CA MET A 166 12.33 -18.56 5.79
C MET A 166 13.49 -18.95 6.71
N GLY A 167 13.27 -19.85 7.66
CA GLY A 167 14.25 -20.17 8.70
C GLY A 167 14.36 -19.09 9.80
N PHE A 168 13.50 -18.08 9.79
CA PHE A 168 13.39 -17.04 10.83
C PHE A 168 11.97 -16.44 10.87
N ASP A 169 11.60 -15.89 12.02
CA ASP A 169 10.29 -15.26 12.20
C ASP A 169 10.20 -13.92 11.46
N LEU A 170 9.27 -13.82 10.55
CA LEU A 170 8.93 -12.60 9.80
C LEU A 170 7.92 -11.71 10.53
N GLY A 171 7.41 -12.13 11.68
CA GLY A 171 6.32 -11.44 12.39
C GLY A 171 5.01 -11.46 11.62
N LEU A 172 4.77 -12.49 10.79
CA LEU A 172 3.58 -12.68 9.98
C LEU A 172 2.54 -13.55 10.70
N PRO A 173 1.24 -13.39 10.42
CA PRO A 173 0.18 -14.09 11.15
C PRO A 173 0.21 -15.61 11.00
N ASN A 174 0.70 -16.13 9.89
CA ASN A 174 0.84 -17.58 9.64
C ASN A 174 1.78 -17.86 8.45
N PRO A 175 2.24 -19.13 8.26
CA PRO A 175 3.19 -19.49 7.20
C PRO A 175 2.63 -19.43 5.77
N ASN A 176 1.32 -19.25 5.58
CA ASN A 176 0.73 -19.07 4.26
C ASN A 176 0.73 -17.60 3.80
N ILE A 177 1.27 -16.70 4.61
CA ILE A 177 1.34 -15.26 4.31
C ILE A 177 2.79 -14.84 4.13
N ILE A 178 3.05 -13.97 3.15
CA ILE A 178 4.37 -13.40 2.88
C ILE A 178 4.25 -11.90 2.60
N TYR A 179 5.30 -11.13 2.92
CA TYR A 179 5.40 -9.75 2.45
C TYR A 179 5.61 -9.73 0.94
N GLY A 180 4.94 -8.82 0.24
CA GLY A 180 5.05 -8.66 -1.20
C GLY A 180 6.48 -8.43 -1.70
N CYS A 181 7.33 -7.79 -0.88
CA CYS A 181 8.72 -7.59 -1.25
C CYS A 181 9.54 -8.89 -1.33
N PHE A 182 9.25 -9.88 -0.49
CA PHE A 182 9.86 -11.21 -0.61
C PHE A 182 9.24 -12.02 -1.74
N ALA A 183 7.90 -11.97 -1.87
CA ALA A 183 7.18 -12.66 -2.93
C ALA A 183 7.68 -12.24 -4.33
N GLU A 184 7.99 -10.95 -4.55
CA GLU A 184 8.51 -10.47 -5.83
C GLU A 184 9.77 -11.22 -6.26
N SER A 185 10.72 -11.45 -5.34
CA SER A 185 11.95 -12.17 -5.66
C SER A 185 11.68 -13.62 -6.07
N ILE A 186 10.75 -14.29 -5.40
CA ILE A 186 10.34 -15.66 -5.71
C ILE A 186 9.66 -15.70 -7.09
N ILE A 187 8.70 -14.79 -7.33
CA ILE A 187 7.98 -14.71 -8.60
C ILE A 187 8.94 -14.46 -9.77
N LEU A 188 9.90 -13.54 -9.62
CA LEU A 188 10.90 -13.26 -10.64
C LEU A 188 11.76 -14.48 -10.94
N CYS A 189 12.15 -15.27 -9.93
CA CYS A 189 12.86 -16.54 -10.14
C CYS A 189 12.00 -17.57 -10.86
N MET A 190 10.72 -17.70 -10.53
CA MET A 190 9.77 -18.63 -11.19
C MET A 190 9.52 -18.24 -12.65
N GLU A 191 9.61 -16.95 -12.98
CA GLU A 191 9.52 -16.44 -14.36
C GLU A 191 10.88 -16.41 -15.09
N GLU A 192 11.94 -16.91 -14.46
CA GLU A 192 13.32 -16.87 -14.99
C GLU A 192 13.77 -15.46 -15.38
N ARG A 193 13.19 -14.45 -14.74
CA ARG A 193 13.44 -13.04 -15.04
C ARG A 193 14.54 -12.46 -14.16
N TYR A 194 15.77 -12.75 -14.55
CA TYR A 194 16.99 -12.39 -13.82
C TYR A 194 17.48 -10.98 -14.18
N GLU A 195 16.74 -9.95 -13.77
CA GLU A 195 17.08 -8.55 -13.99
C GLU A 195 16.84 -7.70 -12.72
N ASN A 196 17.42 -6.49 -12.67
CA ASN A 196 17.05 -5.51 -11.66
C ASN A 196 15.63 -5.03 -11.94
N PHE A 197 14.66 -5.40 -11.10
CA PHE A 197 13.25 -5.19 -11.42
C PHE A 197 12.68 -3.94 -10.75
N SER A 198 12.56 -3.90 -9.42
CA SER A 198 12.11 -2.73 -8.67
C SER A 198 13.32 -1.91 -8.22
N GLU A 199 13.71 -0.90 -9.01
CA GLU A 199 14.99 -0.21 -8.86
C GLU A 199 14.93 1.10 -8.04
N GLY A 200 13.84 1.39 -7.31
CA GLY A 200 13.71 2.59 -6.49
C GLY A 200 12.97 3.74 -7.16
N LYS A 201 13.14 4.95 -6.63
CA LYS A 201 12.30 6.12 -6.93
C LYS A 201 12.08 6.37 -8.42
N GLY A 202 10.79 6.48 -8.78
CA GLY A 202 10.35 6.84 -10.12
C GLY A 202 10.41 5.73 -11.17
N LYS A 203 10.97 4.56 -10.82
CA LYS A 203 11.14 3.44 -11.76
C LYS A 203 10.08 2.35 -11.65
N LEU A 204 9.18 2.47 -10.67
CA LEU A 204 8.00 1.61 -10.56
C LEU A 204 6.90 2.16 -11.48
N THR A 205 6.79 1.63 -12.68
CA THR A 205 5.74 2.00 -13.62
C THR A 205 4.49 1.15 -13.42
N PRO A 206 3.29 1.63 -13.81
CA PRO A 206 2.07 0.83 -13.75
C PRO A 206 2.20 -0.50 -14.50
N GLU A 207 2.91 -0.53 -15.63
CA GLU A 207 3.14 -1.74 -16.43
C GLU A 207 3.98 -2.78 -15.67
N LYS A 208 5.00 -2.35 -14.92
CA LYS A 208 5.79 -3.26 -14.07
C LYS A 208 4.93 -3.84 -12.94
N VAL A 209 4.10 -3.00 -12.31
CA VAL A 209 3.18 -3.43 -11.25
C VAL A 209 2.16 -4.42 -11.79
N GLU A 210 1.58 -4.16 -12.96
CA GLU A 210 0.62 -5.05 -13.59
C GLU A 210 1.26 -6.38 -13.99
N TRP A 211 2.45 -6.32 -14.64
CA TRP A 211 3.16 -7.52 -15.06
C TRP A 211 3.45 -8.45 -13.88
N ILE A 212 4.00 -7.92 -12.78
CA ILE A 212 4.35 -8.75 -11.61
C ILE A 212 3.09 -9.25 -10.89
N ALA A 213 1.98 -8.52 -10.91
CA ALA A 213 0.69 -8.96 -10.39
C ALA A 213 0.17 -10.18 -11.15
N GLN A 214 0.24 -10.14 -12.49
CA GLN A 214 -0.19 -11.25 -13.35
C GLN A 214 0.73 -12.47 -13.19
N ALA A 215 2.04 -12.27 -13.13
CA ALA A 215 3.01 -13.33 -12.86
C ALA A 215 2.77 -13.97 -11.48
N GLY A 216 2.54 -13.16 -10.44
CA GLY A 216 2.20 -13.65 -9.11
C GLY A 216 0.95 -14.52 -9.12
N LYS A 217 -0.12 -14.04 -9.75
CA LYS A 217 -1.37 -14.81 -9.89
C LYS A 217 -1.17 -16.14 -10.63
N LYS A 218 -0.38 -16.15 -11.71
CA LYS A 218 -0.01 -17.36 -12.46
C LYS A 218 0.62 -18.41 -11.56
N HIS A 219 1.41 -17.99 -10.57
CA HIS A 219 2.12 -18.85 -9.64
C HIS A 219 1.41 -19.04 -8.30
N GLY A 220 0.15 -18.62 -8.16
CA GLY A 220 -0.67 -18.83 -6.97
C GLY A 220 -0.40 -17.87 -5.81
N PHE A 221 0.27 -16.74 -6.09
CA PHE A 221 0.38 -15.64 -5.14
C PHE A 221 -0.83 -14.73 -5.29
N GLU A 222 -1.64 -14.63 -4.24
CA GLU A 222 -2.87 -13.85 -4.24
C GLU A 222 -2.88 -12.84 -3.08
N LEU A 223 -3.83 -11.91 -3.12
CA LEU A 223 -4.02 -10.99 -2.01
C LEU A 223 -4.35 -11.76 -0.73
N ALA A 224 -3.58 -11.54 0.32
CA ALA A 224 -3.85 -12.11 1.63
C ALA A 224 -5.22 -11.65 2.18
N PRO A 225 -5.87 -12.43 3.06
CA PRO A 225 -6.94 -11.92 3.90
C PRO A 225 -6.52 -10.65 4.63
N PHE A 226 -7.47 -9.83 5.05
CA PHE A 226 -7.14 -8.60 5.77
C PHE A 226 -6.69 -8.90 7.19
N TYR A 227 -5.53 -8.35 7.56
CA TYR A 227 -4.97 -8.41 8.90
C TYR A 227 -4.65 -7.01 9.40
N TRP A 228 -4.79 -6.78 10.71
CA TRP A 228 -4.18 -5.65 11.37
C TRP A 228 -3.24 -6.14 12.48
N GLY A 229 -1.94 -5.93 12.30
CA GLY A 229 -0.96 -6.72 13.05
C GLY A 229 -1.10 -8.20 12.69
N ASN A 230 -1.23 -9.06 13.71
CA ASN A 230 -1.46 -10.50 13.55
C ASN A 230 -2.94 -10.89 13.70
N GLU A 231 -3.84 -9.92 13.88
CA GLU A 231 -5.27 -10.16 14.03
C GLU A 231 -5.97 -10.18 12.67
N LEU A 232 -6.66 -11.27 12.36
CA LEU A 232 -7.51 -11.40 11.17
C LEU A 232 -8.71 -10.44 11.31
N ILE A 233 -9.02 -9.73 10.24
CA ILE A 233 -10.25 -8.95 10.15
C ILE A 233 -11.30 -9.84 9.51
N ASP A 234 -12.15 -10.42 10.35
CA ASP A 234 -13.19 -11.36 9.97
C ASP A 234 -14.45 -10.67 9.44
N GLU A 235 -15.43 -11.49 9.01
CA GLU A 235 -16.69 -11.00 8.48
C GLU A 235 -17.54 -10.27 9.53
N GLU A 236 -17.46 -10.67 10.81
CA GLU A 236 -18.18 -10.02 11.90
C GLU A 236 -17.69 -8.58 12.10
N ARG A 237 -16.36 -8.39 12.09
CA ARG A 237 -15.76 -7.07 12.18
C ARG A 237 -16.10 -6.20 10.98
N ILE A 238 -16.11 -6.76 9.77
CA ILE A 238 -16.52 -6.05 8.55
C ILE A 238 -18.00 -5.65 8.64
N SER A 239 -18.87 -6.55 9.07
CA SER A 239 -20.29 -6.26 9.26
C SER A 239 -20.52 -5.14 10.28
N THR A 240 -19.79 -5.16 11.38
CA THR A 240 -19.82 -4.09 12.40
C THR A 240 -19.41 -2.73 11.84
N LEU A 241 -18.35 -2.71 11.01
CA LEU A 241 -17.89 -1.49 10.34
C LEU A 241 -18.96 -0.94 9.37
N LEU A 242 -19.59 -1.82 8.59
CA LEU A 242 -20.65 -1.45 7.65
C LEU A 242 -21.86 -0.85 8.34
N SER A 243 -22.31 -1.44 9.46
CA SER A 243 -23.46 -0.95 10.23
C SER A 243 -23.21 0.45 10.79
N LYS A 244 -21.97 0.78 11.15
CA LYS A 244 -21.61 2.12 11.68
C LYS A 244 -21.34 3.14 10.58
N ALA A 245 -20.86 2.71 9.40
CA ALA A 245 -20.61 3.60 8.28
C ALA A 245 -21.91 4.15 7.63
N VAL A 246 -23.04 3.47 7.82
CA VAL A 246 -24.37 3.90 7.31
C VAL A 246 -24.99 5.02 8.15
N VAL A 247 -24.48 5.28 9.36
CA VAL A 247 -25.05 6.26 10.32
C VAL A 247 -24.46 7.67 10.10
N TYR A 248 -23.49 7.85 9.23
CA TYR A 248 -22.83 9.13 8.91
C TYR A 248 -22.91 9.44 7.41
#